data_947439d6b6ae01fed2bc339c8155e4f4
#
_entry.id   947439d6b6ae01fed2bc339c8155e4f4
#
_cell.length_a   1.000
_cell.length_b   1.000
_cell.length_c   1.000
_cell.angle_alpha   90.00
_cell.angle_beta   90.00
_cell.angle_gamma   90.00
#
_symmetry.space_group_name_H-M   'P 1'
#
loop_
_entity.id
_entity.type
_entity.pdbx_description
1 polymer ?
#
loop_
_entity_poly.entity_id
_entity_poly.type
_entity_poly.pdbx_seq_one_letter_code
_entity_poly.pdbx_strand_id
1 'polypeptide(L)'
;MTTYADVSYFPRNAKPLNTYRKYWASRLGVAPFLPMSRDEMNELGWDSCDIIIVTGDAYVDHPSFGMAVIGRMLENQGFRVGIIAQPDWQSAEPFKALGEPNLFFGVTSGNMDSMINRYTADRKMRSDDAYTAGDIGGKRPDRAAIVYTQRCKEAYKHVPIILGGIEGSLRRIAHYDYWSDKVRRSVVVDSKCDLLLYGNAERAVVEIAHRLAAKEPVQSIRDVRGTVFVRRETPEGWFEIDSTSVDAPGRVEAHVNPYLMISEQALEQGESCARNDEARAVADDVNSKTASKGTGVESPLVFQQNPALTGKGKLKVPPRDRSVIRLPAYEQVKSDPVLYAHANRVLHLETNPGNARALVQAHGDGRTARDVWINPPPIPLTTAEMDLVFDLPYARSPHPIYADESGGHDGTTKIPAWEMIRFSVNIMRGCFGGCTFCSITEHEGRIIQSRSEDSVIREIEDIRDKVPGFTGVISDLGGPTANMYRIGCKSPEIESACRKPSCVYPDVCQNLNTDHSSLIHMYRRARDVKGVKKILIGSGVRYDLAVKSPEYVRELVTHHVGGYLKIAPEHTETGPLSKMMKPGMGSYDRFKQLFDKFS
;
A
#
# COMPACT_ATOMS: atom_id res chain seq x y z
N MET A 1 -23.40 10.39 18.73
CA MET A 1 -22.81 9.99 17.45
C MET A 1 -21.30 10.20 17.56
N THR A 2 -20.55 9.15 17.82
CA THR A 2 -19.10 9.23 17.91
C THR A 2 -18.57 9.30 16.47
N THR A 3 -18.09 10.45 16.07
CA THR A 3 -17.48 10.67 14.77
C THR A 3 -16.19 9.87 14.69
N TYR A 4 -16.24 8.75 14.01
CA TYR A 4 -15.14 7.78 13.79
C TYR A 4 -13.98 8.32 12.92
N ALA A 5 -13.87 9.60 12.74
CA ALA A 5 -12.98 10.20 11.76
C ALA A 5 -11.85 11.02 12.36
N ASP A 6 -11.75 11.08 13.68
CA ASP A 6 -10.70 11.90 14.28
C ASP A 6 -9.47 11.04 14.57
N VAL A 7 -8.45 11.18 13.70
CA VAL A 7 -7.11 10.56 13.81
C VAL A 7 -6.32 11.17 14.99
N SER A 8 -7.00 11.80 15.94
CA SER A 8 -6.41 12.47 17.11
C SER A 8 -5.63 11.54 18.05
N TYR A 9 -5.71 10.22 17.82
CA TYR A 9 -5.01 9.20 18.60
C TYR A 9 -3.64 8.78 18.04
N PHE A 10 -3.38 9.07 16.77
CA PHE A 10 -2.05 8.86 16.22
C PHE A 10 -1.13 10.00 16.66
N PRO A 11 0.20 9.79 16.71
CA PRO A 11 1.12 10.78 17.26
C PRO A 11 0.76 12.20 16.84
N ARG A 12 0.55 13.09 17.80
CA ARG A 12 0.06 14.47 17.62
C ARG A 12 0.89 15.35 16.68
N ASN A 13 1.93 14.80 16.06
CA ASN A 13 2.94 15.52 15.30
C ASN A 13 2.75 15.46 13.78
N ALA A 14 1.67 14.88 13.27
CA ALA A 14 1.40 14.95 11.83
C ALA A 14 0.88 16.33 11.47
N LYS A 15 1.66 17.08 10.68
CA LYS A 15 1.23 18.38 10.16
C LYS A 15 0.11 18.16 9.12
N PRO A 16 -1.08 18.78 9.30
CA PRO A 16 -2.16 18.65 8.32
C PRO A 16 -1.78 19.18 6.95
N LEU A 17 -2.24 18.51 5.88
CA LEU A 17 -1.88 18.83 4.49
C LEU A 17 -2.28 20.25 4.07
N ASN A 18 -3.37 20.79 4.61
CA ASN A 18 -3.87 22.12 4.32
C ASN A 18 -3.17 23.26 5.09
N THR A 19 -2.22 22.95 5.98
CA THR A 19 -1.52 23.96 6.81
C THR A 19 -0.16 24.36 6.26
N TYR A 20 0.29 23.74 5.17
CA TYR A 20 1.53 24.14 4.52
C TYR A 20 1.34 25.48 3.79
N ARG A 21 2.31 26.37 3.93
CA ARG A 21 2.36 27.59 3.13
C ARG A 21 2.59 27.19 1.68
N LYS A 22 1.69 27.63 0.79
CA LYS A 22 1.83 27.35 -0.65
C LYS A 22 3.19 27.81 -1.17
N TYR A 23 3.79 27.00 -2.03
CA TYR A 23 5.01 27.36 -2.73
C TYR A 23 4.74 28.53 -3.70
N TRP A 24 5.77 29.25 -4.08
CA TRP A 24 5.64 30.52 -4.81
C TRP A 24 4.92 30.36 -6.16
N ALA A 25 5.04 29.20 -6.81
CA ALA A 25 4.46 28.97 -8.12
C ALA A 25 2.93 28.77 -8.08
N SER A 26 2.30 28.67 -6.91
CA SER A 26 0.84 28.67 -6.76
C SER A 26 0.15 29.86 -7.45
N ARG A 27 0.87 30.97 -7.66
CA ARG A 27 0.40 32.16 -8.40
C ARG A 27 0.15 31.90 -9.89
N LEU A 28 0.69 30.82 -10.46
CA LEU A 28 0.54 30.45 -11.85
C LEU A 28 -0.81 29.75 -12.14
N GLY A 29 -1.58 29.45 -11.10
CA GLY A 29 -2.87 28.77 -11.22
C GLY A 29 -2.75 27.26 -11.25
N VAL A 30 -3.81 26.59 -11.66
CA VAL A 30 -3.93 25.15 -11.79
C VAL A 30 -3.89 24.79 -13.28
N ALA A 31 -3.05 23.84 -13.64
CA ALA A 31 -2.96 23.36 -15.03
C ALA A 31 -4.20 22.52 -15.39
N PRO A 32 -4.76 22.65 -16.61
CA PRO A 32 -5.83 21.77 -17.08
C PRO A 32 -5.44 20.31 -17.02
N PHE A 33 -4.22 20.00 -17.46
CA PHE A 33 -3.48 18.75 -17.24
C PHE A 33 -2.08 19.10 -16.77
N LEU A 34 -1.46 18.20 -16.01
CA LEU A 34 -0.04 18.32 -15.69
C LEU A 34 0.76 18.11 -16.99
N PRO A 35 1.69 19.00 -17.37
CA PRO A 35 2.33 18.97 -18.68
C PRO A 35 3.18 17.72 -18.86
N MET A 36 3.11 17.16 -20.07
CA MET A 36 3.92 16.06 -20.58
C MET A 36 4.95 16.50 -21.64
N SER A 37 4.89 17.76 -22.09
CA SER A 37 5.77 18.32 -23.11
C SER A 37 6.27 19.71 -22.74
N ARG A 38 7.33 20.16 -23.43
CA ARG A 38 7.84 21.55 -23.32
C ARG A 38 6.84 22.57 -23.85
N ASP A 39 6.09 22.23 -24.88
CA ASP A 39 5.11 23.13 -25.48
C ASP A 39 3.98 23.40 -24.48
N GLU A 40 3.47 22.38 -23.81
CA GLU A 40 2.48 22.54 -22.73
C GLU A 40 3.04 23.35 -21.54
N MET A 41 4.32 23.17 -21.17
CA MET A 41 4.97 24.01 -20.16
C MET A 41 5.02 25.48 -20.61
N ASN A 42 5.32 25.73 -21.88
CA ASN A 42 5.36 27.09 -22.45
C ASN A 42 3.97 27.75 -22.44
N GLU A 43 2.91 27.01 -22.76
CA GLU A 43 1.53 27.48 -22.69
C GLU A 43 1.12 27.85 -21.25
N LEU A 44 1.63 27.12 -20.25
CA LEU A 44 1.44 27.42 -18.84
C LEU A 44 2.36 28.55 -18.32
N GLY A 45 3.26 29.06 -19.16
CA GLY A 45 4.27 30.06 -18.76
C GLY A 45 5.34 29.50 -17.83
N TRP A 46 5.64 28.21 -17.91
CA TRP A 46 6.64 27.56 -17.08
C TRP A 46 7.97 27.39 -17.82
N ASP A 47 9.03 27.92 -17.25
CA ASP A 47 10.40 27.74 -17.73
C ASP A 47 11.01 26.39 -17.32
N SER A 48 10.55 25.83 -16.19
CA SER A 48 11.00 24.56 -15.63
C SER A 48 9.92 23.94 -14.76
N CYS A 49 10.02 22.63 -14.52
CA CYS A 49 9.26 21.94 -13.48
C CYS A 49 10.01 21.97 -12.14
N ASP A 50 9.28 22.07 -11.04
CA ASP A 50 9.87 21.88 -9.70
C ASP A 50 10.02 20.38 -9.41
N ILE A 51 9.06 19.58 -9.85
CA ILE A 51 9.02 18.13 -9.68
C ILE A 51 8.60 17.48 -10.99
N ILE A 52 9.24 16.38 -11.36
CA ILE A 52 8.83 15.56 -12.51
C ILE A 52 8.51 14.16 -12.02
N ILE A 53 7.30 13.67 -12.32
CA ILE A 53 6.88 12.31 -11.99
C ILE A 53 7.07 11.42 -13.22
N VAL A 54 7.88 10.36 -13.05
CA VAL A 54 8.09 9.30 -14.06
C VAL A 54 7.24 8.10 -13.70
N THR A 55 6.40 7.64 -14.61
CA THR A 55 5.46 6.55 -14.38
C THR A 55 5.46 5.50 -15.49
N GLY A 56 5.18 4.24 -15.12
CA GLY A 56 5.01 3.15 -16.08
C GLY A 56 3.63 3.09 -16.74
N ASP A 57 2.65 3.86 -16.26
CA ASP A 57 1.30 3.93 -16.84
C ASP A 57 1.17 5.11 -17.79
N ALA A 58 0.27 5.03 -18.76
CA ALA A 58 -0.22 6.20 -19.47
C ALA A 58 -0.83 7.22 -18.49
N TYR A 59 -0.63 8.52 -18.73
CA TYR A 59 -1.16 9.55 -17.84
C TYR A 59 -2.67 9.69 -17.98
N VAL A 60 -3.36 9.30 -16.93
CA VAL A 60 -4.79 9.54 -16.72
C VAL A 60 -4.94 10.42 -15.49
N ASP A 61 -5.52 11.59 -15.68
CA ASP A 61 -5.74 12.56 -14.61
C ASP A 61 -7.02 12.21 -13.81
N HIS A 62 -6.91 11.18 -12.98
CA HIS A 62 -8.04 10.61 -12.26
C HIS A 62 -7.59 10.18 -10.84
N PRO A 63 -8.45 10.32 -9.81
CA PRO A 63 -8.12 9.99 -8.41
C PRO A 63 -7.84 8.50 -8.14
N SER A 64 -8.06 7.62 -9.12
CA SER A 64 -7.67 6.21 -9.06
C SER A 64 -6.26 5.94 -9.64
N PHE A 65 -5.55 6.96 -10.12
CA PHE A 65 -4.21 6.83 -10.66
C PHE A 65 -3.19 7.52 -9.74
N GLY A 66 -2.23 6.76 -9.24
CA GLY A 66 -1.28 7.24 -8.23
C GLY A 66 -0.46 8.46 -8.69
N MET A 67 -0.04 8.52 -9.97
CA MET A 67 0.68 9.67 -10.51
C MET A 67 -0.18 10.95 -10.50
N ALA A 68 -1.48 10.82 -10.80
CA ALA A 68 -2.39 11.96 -10.77
C ALA A 68 -2.63 12.44 -9.34
N VAL A 69 -2.86 11.52 -8.40
CA VAL A 69 -3.05 11.87 -6.98
C VAL A 69 -1.83 12.62 -6.43
N ILE A 70 -0.64 12.09 -6.63
CA ILE A 70 0.58 12.73 -6.12
C ILE A 70 0.88 14.03 -6.87
N GLY A 71 0.73 14.04 -8.20
CA GLY A 71 0.95 15.24 -9.02
C GLY A 71 0.01 16.38 -8.65
N ARG A 72 -1.30 16.12 -8.60
CA ARG A 72 -2.31 17.11 -8.21
C ARG A 72 -2.16 17.58 -6.76
N MET A 73 -1.77 16.68 -5.84
CA MET A 73 -1.47 17.06 -4.46
C MET A 73 -0.29 18.03 -4.38
N LEU A 74 0.79 17.76 -5.11
CA LEU A 74 1.97 18.64 -5.15
C LEU A 74 1.66 19.97 -5.86
N GLU A 75 0.90 19.95 -6.96
CA GLU A 75 0.38 21.15 -7.60
C GLU A 75 -0.47 21.98 -6.63
N ASN A 76 -1.36 21.33 -5.87
CA ASN A 76 -2.13 22.01 -4.82
C ASN A 76 -1.25 22.63 -3.72
N GLN A 77 -0.05 22.11 -3.48
CA GLN A 77 0.96 22.76 -2.62
C GLN A 77 1.68 23.92 -3.31
N GLY A 78 1.43 24.16 -4.58
CA GLY A 78 1.97 25.28 -5.36
C GLY A 78 3.27 24.93 -6.10
N PHE A 79 3.59 23.66 -6.31
CA PHE A 79 4.73 23.24 -7.12
C PHE A 79 4.32 23.08 -8.59
N ARG A 80 5.26 23.34 -9.51
CA ARG A 80 5.12 23.03 -10.93
C ARG A 80 5.49 21.57 -11.14
N VAL A 81 4.50 20.77 -11.53
CA VAL A 81 4.65 19.30 -11.63
C VAL A 81 4.47 18.87 -13.08
N GLY A 82 5.48 18.21 -13.65
CA GLY A 82 5.40 17.59 -14.97
C GLY A 82 5.31 16.07 -14.87
N ILE A 83 4.79 15.43 -15.92
CA ILE A 83 4.64 13.97 -16.02
C ILE A 83 5.43 13.46 -17.21
N ILE A 84 6.27 12.45 -16.98
CA ILE A 84 6.88 11.60 -18.02
C ILE A 84 6.25 10.22 -17.91
N ALA A 85 5.28 9.94 -18.79
CA ALA A 85 4.53 8.70 -18.80
C ALA A 85 5.11 7.72 -19.83
N GLN A 86 5.38 6.50 -19.40
CA GLN A 86 5.87 5.40 -20.25
C GLN A 86 7.04 5.79 -21.17
N PRO A 87 8.12 6.43 -20.63
CA PRO A 87 9.26 6.82 -21.45
C PRO A 87 9.93 5.59 -22.08
N ASP A 88 10.49 5.75 -23.28
CA ASP A 88 11.40 4.74 -23.81
C ASP A 88 12.60 4.61 -22.88
N TRP A 89 12.65 3.48 -22.19
CA TRP A 89 13.64 3.19 -21.16
C TRP A 89 14.98 2.70 -21.71
N GLN A 90 15.12 2.58 -23.03
CA GLN A 90 16.35 2.10 -23.67
C GLN A 90 17.49 3.13 -23.55
N SER A 91 17.16 4.41 -23.43
CA SER A 91 18.13 5.49 -23.21
C SER A 91 17.70 6.48 -22.13
N ALA A 92 18.58 7.39 -21.73
CA ALA A 92 18.28 8.46 -20.78
C ALA A 92 17.59 9.68 -21.45
N GLU A 93 17.58 9.78 -22.77
CA GLU A 93 17.08 10.97 -23.47
C GLU A 93 15.59 11.25 -23.24
N PRO A 94 14.66 10.26 -23.26
CA PRO A 94 13.27 10.52 -22.96
C PRO A 94 13.02 11.06 -21.54
N PHE A 95 13.92 10.81 -20.61
CA PHE A 95 13.85 11.29 -19.23
C PHE A 95 14.28 12.78 -19.10
N LYS A 96 14.77 13.38 -20.18
CA LYS A 96 15.13 14.81 -20.28
C LYS A 96 14.03 15.64 -20.96
N ALA A 97 12.93 15.03 -21.39
CA ALA A 97 11.89 15.68 -22.19
C ALA A 97 11.37 17.00 -21.58
N LEU A 98 11.20 17.06 -20.28
CA LEU A 98 10.75 18.26 -19.55
C LEU A 98 11.91 19.10 -18.97
N GLY A 99 13.16 18.69 -19.18
CA GLY A 99 14.34 19.30 -18.59
C GLY A 99 14.63 18.81 -17.18
N GLU A 100 15.51 19.52 -16.50
CA GLU A 100 15.92 19.23 -15.13
C GLU A 100 14.90 19.76 -14.13
N PRO A 101 14.34 18.92 -13.22
CA PRO A 101 13.46 19.42 -12.17
C PRO A 101 14.27 20.16 -11.09
N ASN A 102 13.70 21.24 -10.56
CA ASN A 102 14.36 22.06 -9.55
C ASN A 102 14.54 21.35 -8.19
N LEU A 103 13.71 20.35 -7.87
CA LEU A 103 13.68 19.69 -6.57
C LEU A 103 13.98 18.19 -6.66
N PHE A 104 13.18 17.41 -7.40
CA PHE A 104 13.39 15.96 -7.48
C PHE A 104 12.62 15.29 -8.62
N PHE A 105 13.04 14.08 -8.97
CA PHE A 105 12.23 13.13 -9.72
C PHE A 105 11.43 12.25 -8.76
N GLY A 106 10.11 12.21 -8.95
CA GLY A 106 9.23 11.18 -8.36
C GLY A 106 9.15 10.00 -9.33
N VAL A 107 9.47 8.78 -8.88
CA VAL A 107 9.49 7.60 -9.75
C VAL A 107 8.50 6.56 -9.25
N THR A 108 7.70 5.98 -10.16
CA THR A 108 6.80 4.86 -9.87
C THR A 108 6.72 3.88 -11.04
N SER A 109 6.45 2.61 -10.75
CA SER A 109 6.15 1.61 -11.79
C SER A 109 4.76 1.79 -12.43
N GLY A 110 3.90 2.60 -11.80
CA GLY A 110 2.48 2.75 -12.12
C GLY A 110 1.58 2.19 -11.02
N ASN A 111 0.31 2.00 -11.33
CA ASN A 111 -0.70 1.47 -10.40
C ASN A 111 -0.49 -0.01 -10.06
N MET A 112 0.20 -0.75 -10.92
CA MET A 112 0.53 -2.17 -10.72
C MET A 112 2.03 -2.36 -10.55
N ASP A 113 2.41 -3.46 -9.90
CA ASP A 113 3.78 -3.98 -9.97
C ASP A 113 4.13 -4.35 -11.42
N SER A 114 5.28 -3.89 -11.91
CA SER A 114 5.67 -4.04 -13.32
C SER A 114 5.77 -5.50 -13.76
N MET A 115 6.18 -6.39 -12.85
CA MET A 115 6.28 -7.82 -13.17
C MET A 115 4.91 -8.49 -13.25
N ILE A 116 3.96 -8.14 -12.34
CA ILE A 116 2.58 -8.64 -12.40
C ILE A 116 1.87 -8.12 -13.65
N ASN A 117 2.15 -6.88 -14.02
CA ASN A 117 1.54 -6.29 -15.21
C ASN A 117 2.06 -6.93 -16.51
N ARG A 118 3.35 -7.28 -16.55
CA ARG A 118 4.00 -7.81 -17.76
C ARG A 118 3.88 -9.34 -17.92
N TYR A 119 3.74 -10.09 -16.84
CA TYR A 119 3.74 -11.54 -16.87
C TYR A 119 2.48 -12.14 -16.21
N THR A 120 2.07 -13.29 -16.73
CA THR A 120 1.06 -14.15 -16.10
C THR A 120 1.65 -14.91 -14.90
N ALA A 121 0.79 -15.57 -14.12
CA ALA A 121 1.23 -16.49 -13.06
C ALA A 121 2.08 -17.66 -13.60
N ASP A 122 1.87 -18.09 -14.86
CA ASP A 122 2.68 -19.11 -15.53
C ASP A 122 4.00 -18.55 -16.10
N ARG A 123 4.40 -17.34 -15.73
CA ARG A 123 5.60 -16.64 -16.20
C ARG A 123 5.62 -16.38 -17.72
N LYS A 124 4.45 -16.40 -18.38
CA LYS A 124 4.31 -16.03 -19.79
C LYS A 124 4.16 -14.53 -19.92
N MET A 125 4.82 -13.95 -20.92
CA MET A 125 4.69 -12.53 -21.22
C MET A 125 3.27 -12.23 -21.72
N ARG A 126 2.68 -11.16 -21.19
CA ARG A 126 1.38 -10.63 -21.66
C ARG A 126 1.58 -9.86 -22.95
N SER A 127 0.62 -9.96 -23.86
CA SER A 127 0.53 -9.15 -25.08
C SER A 127 -0.17 -7.82 -24.84
N ASP A 128 -0.91 -7.72 -23.75
CA ASP A 128 -1.76 -6.59 -23.36
C ASP A 128 -1.23 -5.87 -22.12
N ASP A 129 -1.55 -4.58 -21.98
CA ASP A 129 -1.33 -3.78 -20.79
C ASP A 129 -2.48 -2.78 -20.63
N ALA A 130 -3.40 -3.08 -19.72
CA ALA A 130 -4.60 -2.27 -19.48
C ALA A 130 -4.32 -0.80 -19.08
N TYR A 131 -3.09 -0.49 -18.67
CA TYR A 131 -2.67 0.87 -18.32
C TYR A 131 -1.94 1.59 -19.46
N THR A 132 -2.00 1.04 -20.66
CA THR A 132 -1.37 1.59 -21.88
C THR A 132 -2.43 1.94 -22.91
N ALA A 133 -2.23 3.04 -23.65
CA ALA A 133 -3.11 3.39 -24.76
C ALA A 133 -3.08 2.29 -25.84
N GLY A 134 -4.27 1.87 -26.28
CA GLY A 134 -4.44 0.75 -27.22
C GLY A 134 -4.21 -0.62 -26.60
N ASP A 135 -4.13 -0.73 -25.28
CA ASP A 135 -3.88 -2.02 -24.56
C ASP A 135 -2.56 -2.70 -24.97
N ILE A 136 -1.58 -1.92 -25.43
CA ILE A 136 -0.34 -2.43 -26.03
C ILE A 136 0.65 -2.83 -24.94
N GLY A 137 0.95 -4.13 -24.83
CA GLY A 137 1.95 -4.63 -23.91
C GLY A 137 3.38 -4.27 -24.32
N GLY A 138 4.31 -4.33 -23.37
CA GLY A 138 5.75 -4.21 -23.61
C GLY A 138 6.35 -2.81 -23.52
N LYS A 139 5.58 -1.75 -23.33
CA LYS A 139 6.10 -0.39 -23.13
C LYS A 139 6.83 -0.22 -21.80
N ARG A 140 6.49 -1.01 -20.81
CA ARG A 140 7.05 -0.97 -19.46
C ARG A 140 8.22 -1.93 -19.32
N PRO A 141 9.38 -1.54 -18.75
CA PRO A 141 10.48 -2.47 -18.49
C PRO A 141 10.16 -3.42 -17.33
N ASP A 142 10.86 -4.53 -17.27
CA ASP A 142 10.87 -5.37 -16.08
C ASP A 142 11.45 -4.60 -14.90
N ARG A 143 10.79 -4.68 -13.74
CA ARG A 143 11.21 -3.97 -12.53
C ARG A 143 11.37 -2.47 -12.79
N ALA A 144 10.32 -1.87 -13.32
CA ALA A 144 10.32 -0.49 -13.83
C ALA A 144 10.83 0.52 -12.80
N ALA A 145 10.54 0.34 -11.51
CA ALA A 145 11.06 1.19 -10.44
C ALA A 145 12.58 1.31 -10.44
N ILE A 146 13.30 0.20 -10.70
CA ILE A 146 14.77 0.18 -10.76
C ILE A 146 15.25 0.86 -12.05
N VAL A 147 14.69 0.47 -13.19
CA VAL A 147 15.13 0.96 -14.51
C VAL A 147 14.90 2.47 -14.62
N TYR A 148 13.72 2.96 -14.29
CA TYR A 148 13.42 4.38 -14.37
C TYR A 148 14.28 5.21 -13.41
N THR A 149 14.50 4.73 -12.19
CA THR A 149 15.42 5.40 -11.26
C THR A 149 16.83 5.52 -11.84
N GLN A 150 17.36 4.45 -12.45
CA GLN A 150 18.67 4.47 -13.07
C GLN A 150 18.73 5.44 -14.24
N ARG A 151 17.70 5.48 -15.11
CA ARG A 151 17.62 6.42 -16.24
C ARG A 151 17.53 7.87 -15.80
N CYS A 152 16.76 8.18 -14.74
CA CYS A 152 16.75 9.51 -14.15
C CYS A 152 18.15 9.92 -13.62
N LYS A 153 18.87 8.99 -12.97
CA LYS A 153 20.26 9.24 -12.51
C LYS A 153 21.25 9.45 -13.67
N GLU A 154 21.06 8.76 -14.78
CA GLU A 154 21.86 8.98 -16.00
C GLU A 154 21.55 10.33 -16.64
N ALA A 155 20.27 10.71 -16.69
CA ALA A 155 19.83 12.00 -17.23
C ALA A 155 20.37 13.19 -16.41
N TYR A 156 20.21 13.15 -15.08
CA TYR A 156 20.60 14.23 -14.17
C TYR A 156 21.13 13.65 -12.84
N LYS A 157 22.44 13.42 -12.79
CA LYS A 157 23.13 12.69 -11.72
C LYS A 157 22.92 13.27 -10.31
N HIS A 158 22.78 14.58 -10.21
CA HIS A 158 22.73 15.31 -8.95
C HIS A 158 21.30 15.55 -8.44
N VAL A 159 20.29 15.34 -9.28
CA VAL A 159 18.90 15.52 -8.90
C VAL A 159 18.47 14.39 -7.96
N PRO A 160 17.85 14.73 -6.82
CA PRO A 160 17.30 13.72 -5.91
C PRO A 160 16.24 12.84 -6.59
N ILE A 161 16.18 11.56 -6.22
CA ILE A 161 15.13 10.64 -6.71
C ILE A 161 14.33 10.09 -5.53
N ILE A 162 13.05 10.36 -5.56
CA ILE A 162 12.06 9.87 -4.61
C ILE A 162 11.26 8.76 -5.29
N LEU A 163 11.49 7.51 -4.88
CA LEU A 163 10.78 6.34 -5.38
C LEU A 163 9.49 6.14 -4.61
N GLY A 164 8.41 5.75 -5.27
CA GLY A 164 7.12 5.47 -4.64
C GLY A 164 6.33 4.37 -5.37
N GLY A 165 5.06 4.23 -4.98
CA GLY A 165 4.13 3.27 -5.56
C GLY A 165 4.21 1.86 -4.96
N ILE A 166 3.34 0.98 -5.48
CA ILE A 166 3.16 -0.37 -4.94
C ILE A 166 4.42 -1.23 -5.06
N GLU A 167 5.12 -1.17 -6.20
CA GLU A 167 6.35 -1.94 -6.43
C GLU A 167 7.44 -1.58 -5.40
N GLY A 168 7.59 -0.29 -5.11
CA GLY A 168 8.49 0.18 -4.07
C GLY A 168 8.08 -0.30 -2.67
N SER A 169 6.80 -0.17 -2.33
CA SER A 169 6.27 -0.58 -1.03
C SER A 169 6.50 -2.06 -0.74
N LEU A 170 6.24 -2.93 -1.72
CA LEU A 170 6.36 -4.39 -1.56
C LEU A 170 7.83 -4.87 -1.55
N ARG A 171 8.76 -4.08 -2.11
CA ARG A 171 10.18 -4.44 -2.26
C ARG A 171 11.11 -3.61 -1.37
N ARG A 172 10.57 -3.02 -0.27
CA ARG A 172 11.33 -2.16 0.64
C ARG A 172 12.37 -2.87 1.50
N ILE A 173 12.22 -4.22 1.68
CA ILE A 173 13.23 -5.11 2.28
C ILE A 173 13.67 -6.16 1.27
N ALA A 174 14.53 -7.11 1.67
CA ALA A 174 14.79 -8.31 0.88
C ALA A 174 13.47 -9.04 0.56
N HIS A 175 13.24 -9.35 -0.70
CA HIS A 175 11.96 -9.86 -1.18
C HIS A 175 12.16 -11.03 -2.16
N TYR A 176 11.22 -11.97 -2.15
CA TYR A 176 11.21 -13.07 -3.12
C TYR A 176 10.66 -12.58 -4.46
N ASP A 177 11.47 -12.74 -5.49
CA ASP A 177 11.10 -12.46 -6.87
C ASP A 177 10.66 -13.77 -7.54
N TYR A 178 9.36 -13.95 -7.66
CA TYR A 178 8.71 -15.12 -8.21
C TYR A 178 9.19 -15.46 -9.64
N TRP A 179 9.45 -14.44 -10.47
CA TRP A 179 9.82 -14.65 -11.88
C TRP A 179 11.27 -15.14 -12.05
N SER A 180 12.18 -14.67 -11.20
CA SER A 180 13.57 -15.13 -11.21
C SER A 180 13.84 -16.26 -10.21
N ASP A 181 12.84 -16.64 -9.40
CA ASP A 181 12.91 -17.66 -8.34
C ASP A 181 14.08 -17.42 -7.37
N LYS A 182 14.21 -16.17 -6.92
CA LYS A 182 15.32 -15.75 -6.05
C LYS A 182 14.87 -14.70 -5.05
N VAL A 183 15.45 -14.71 -3.86
CA VAL A 183 15.38 -13.59 -2.96
C VAL A 183 16.31 -12.49 -3.45
N ARG A 184 15.76 -11.29 -3.70
CA ARG A 184 16.48 -10.11 -4.16
C ARG A 184 16.68 -9.12 -3.02
N ARG A 185 17.64 -8.23 -3.20
CA ARG A 185 17.89 -7.12 -2.24
C ARG A 185 16.72 -6.14 -2.24
N SER A 186 16.66 -5.31 -1.20
CA SER A 186 15.76 -4.16 -1.18
C SER A 186 15.89 -3.32 -2.45
N VAL A 187 14.76 -2.86 -2.97
CA VAL A 187 14.71 -1.99 -4.17
C VAL A 187 15.50 -0.68 -3.96
N VAL A 188 15.63 -0.20 -2.73
CA VAL A 188 16.41 1.01 -2.41
C VAL A 188 17.90 0.80 -2.70
N VAL A 189 18.40 -0.40 -2.45
CA VAL A 189 19.81 -0.76 -2.73
C VAL A 189 20.04 -0.94 -4.23
N ASP A 190 19.09 -1.62 -4.93
CA ASP A 190 19.23 -1.93 -6.34
C ASP A 190 19.00 -0.70 -7.25
N SER A 191 18.01 0.14 -6.91
CA SER A 191 17.71 1.36 -7.67
C SER A 191 18.66 2.52 -7.38
N LYS A 192 19.22 2.56 -6.15
CA LYS A 192 20.01 3.68 -5.63
C LYS A 192 19.21 5.00 -5.54
N CYS A 193 17.89 4.93 -5.30
CA CYS A 193 17.10 6.11 -5.00
C CYS A 193 17.56 6.76 -3.69
N ASP A 194 17.31 8.04 -3.53
CA ASP A 194 17.69 8.80 -2.32
C ASP A 194 16.74 8.54 -1.16
N LEU A 195 15.44 8.40 -1.48
CA LEU A 195 14.37 8.02 -0.56
C LEU A 195 13.37 7.13 -1.30
N LEU A 196 12.79 6.16 -0.59
CA LEU A 196 11.59 5.44 -1.00
C LEU A 196 10.45 5.84 -0.08
N LEU A 197 9.30 6.17 -0.65
CA LEU A 197 8.04 6.36 0.07
C LEU A 197 7.20 5.09 -0.07
N TYR A 198 6.75 4.55 1.05
CA TYR A 198 5.87 3.39 1.04
C TYR A 198 4.52 3.73 1.71
N GLY A 199 3.50 3.02 1.31
CA GLY A 199 2.15 3.27 1.77
C GLY A 199 1.48 4.46 1.07
N ASN A 200 0.45 5.01 1.70
CA ASN A 200 -0.18 6.26 1.27
C ASN A 200 0.79 7.42 1.52
N ALA A 201 1.33 7.97 0.46
CA ALA A 201 2.52 8.82 0.52
C ALA A 201 2.22 10.33 0.53
N GLU A 202 0.96 10.75 0.54
CA GLU A 202 0.56 12.15 0.38
C GLU A 202 1.22 13.07 1.42
N ARG A 203 1.23 12.66 2.71
CA ARG A 203 1.90 13.44 3.77
C ARG A 203 3.40 13.50 3.56
N ALA A 204 4.00 12.35 3.30
CA ALA A 204 5.45 12.23 3.18
C ALA A 204 5.98 13.03 1.99
N VAL A 205 5.34 12.92 0.82
CA VAL A 205 5.79 13.62 -0.38
C VAL A 205 5.64 15.14 -0.25
N VAL A 206 4.54 15.61 0.35
CA VAL A 206 4.32 17.04 0.61
C VAL A 206 5.38 17.59 1.57
N GLU A 207 5.64 16.91 2.68
CA GLU A 207 6.67 17.34 3.64
C GLU A 207 8.05 17.38 2.99
N ILE A 208 8.43 16.32 2.26
CA ILE A 208 9.74 16.25 1.59
C ILE A 208 9.87 17.36 0.53
N ALA A 209 8.82 17.61 -0.27
CA ALA A 209 8.84 18.67 -1.28
C ALA A 209 9.08 20.05 -0.65
N HIS A 210 8.40 20.36 0.44
CA HIS A 210 8.61 21.63 1.16
C HIS A 210 10.00 21.73 1.82
N ARG A 211 10.53 20.65 2.37
CA ARG A 211 11.87 20.61 2.96
C ARG A 211 12.96 20.79 1.91
N LEU A 212 12.83 20.12 0.76
CA LEU A 212 13.74 20.32 -0.39
C LEU A 212 13.65 21.74 -0.95
N ALA A 213 12.44 22.31 -1.04
CA ALA A 213 12.23 23.71 -1.44
C ALA A 213 12.88 24.70 -0.45
N ALA A 214 12.96 24.35 0.82
CA ALA A 214 13.69 25.07 1.85
C ALA A 214 15.23 24.83 1.80
N LYS A 215 15.71 24.12 0.77
CA LYS A 215 17.14 23.77 0.55
C LYS A 215 17.72 22.80 1.58
N GLU A 216 16.89 22.05 2.28
CA GLU A 216 17.36 20.96 3.10
C GLU A 216 17.88 19.82 2.21
N PRO A 217 19.10 19.32 2.42
CA PRO A 217 19.63 18.20 1.61
C PRO A 217 18.79 16.93 1.80
N VAL A 218 18.52 16.21 0.71
CA VAL A 218 17.73 14.95 0.76
C VAL A 218 18.35 13.93 1.73
N GLN A 219 19.67 13.95 1.91
CA GLN A 219 20.39 13.04 2.81
C GLN A 219 20.13 13.33 4.29
N SER A 220 19.67 14.53 4.67
CA SER A 220 19.29 14.87 6.04
C SER A 220 17.83 14.56 6.38
N ILE A 221 16.99 14.38 5.37
CA ILE A 221 15.57 14.02 5.55
C ILE A 221 15.45 12.54 5.92
N ARG A 222 15.52 12.23 7.22
CA ARG A 222 15.55 10.85 7.75
C ARG A 222 14.49 10.55 8.80
N ASP A 223 13.65 11.51 9.12
CA ASP A 223 12.66 11.50 10.20
C ASP A 223 11.21 11.41 9.70
N VAL A 224 10.98 11.46 8.40
CA VAL A 224 9.64 11.39 7.79
C VAL A 224 9.12 9.96 7.85
N ARG A 225 7.92 9.77 8.39
CA ARG A 225 7.26 8.45 8.45
C ARG A 225 6.88 7.96 7.05
N GLY A 226 6.85 6.63 6.88
CA GLY A 226 6.58 6.01 5.58
C GLY A 226 7.74 6.12 4.58
N THR A 227 8.98 6.36 5.07
CA THR A 227 10.17 6.45 4.23
C THR A 227 11.14 5.31 4.47
N VAL A 228 11.91 4.98 3.42
CA VAL A 228 12.99 4.01 3.47
C VAL A 228 14.23 4.61 2.80
N PHE A 229 15.39 4.38 3.38
CA PHE A 229 16.68 4.88 2.88
C PHE A 229 17.83 4.00 3.32
N VAL A 230 18.97 4.19 2.68
CA VAL A 230 20.22 3.51 3.04
C VAL A 230 21.00 4.36 4.05
N ARG A 231 21.54 3.71 5.08
CA ARG A 231 22.48 4.31 6.03
C ARG A 231 23.58 3.31 6.40
N ARG A 232 24.61 3.77 7.10
CA ARG A 232 25.72 2.94 7.52
C ARG A 232 25.62 2.49 8.97
N GLU A 233 25.05 3.32 9.83
CA GLU A 233 25.06 3.12 11.29
C GLU A 233 23.71 3.48 11.91
N THR A 234 23.37 2.83 13.02
CA THR A 234 22.22 3.21 13.84
C THR A 234 22.48 4.56 14.48
N PRO A 235 21.54 5.52 14.46
CA PRO A 235 21.76 6.85 15.03
C PRO A 235 22.00 6.79 16.53
N GLU A 236 22.77 7.73 17.03
CA GLU A 236 22.95 7.92 18.47
C GLU A 236 21.59 8.12 19.17
N GLY A 237 21.42 7.50 20.33
CA GLY A 237 20.20 7.57 21.13
C GLY A 237 19.07 6.63 20.65
N TRP A 238 19.32 5.79 19.63
CA TRP A 238 18.40 4.71 19.24
C TRP A 238 18.78 3.38 19.89
N PHE A 239 17.76 2.59 20.22
CA PHE A 239 17.90 1.24 20.77
C PHE A 239 17.64 0.21 19.69
N GLU A 240 18.62 -0.62 19.43
CA GLU A 240 18.47 -1.74 18.50
C GLU A 240 17.96 -2.97 19.24
N ILE A 241 16.94 -3.61 18.67
CA ILE A 241 16.28 -4.81 19.20
C ILE A 241 16.41 -5.91 18.15
N ASP A 242 16.89 -7.08 18.54
CA ASP A 242 16.90 -8.22 17.62
C ASP A 242 15.47 -8.69 17.32
N SER A 243 15.18 -9.04 16.06
CA SER A 243 13.85 -9.46 15.61
C SER A 243 13.34 -10.70 16.34
N THR A 244 14.22 -11.60 16.76
CA THR A 244 13.86 -12.81 17.50
C THR A 244 13.33 -12.53 18.92
N SER A 245 13.62 -11.33 19.47
CA SER A 245 13.02 -10.85 20.71
C SER A 245 11.57 -10.37 20.55
N VAL A 246 11.15 -10.10 19.31
CA VAL A 246 9.80 -9.60 18.99
C VAL A 246 8.87 -10.75 18.59
N ASP A 247 9.40 -11.70 17.83
CA ASP A 247 8.69 -12.87 17.34
C ASP A 247 9.70 -14.00 17.08
N ALA A 248 9.38 -15.21 17.47
CA ALA A 248 10.27 -16.36 17.26
C ALA A 248 10.19 -16.83 15.79
N PRO A 249 11.32 -17.16 15.15
CA PRO A 249 11.28 -17.80 13.84
C PRO A 249 10.48 -19.10 13.89
N GLY A 250 9.51 -19.24 12.98
CA GLY A 250 8.67 -20.42 12.88
C GLY A 250 9.34 -21.56 12.11
N ARG A 251 8.53 -22.55 11.75
CA ARG A 251 8.94 -23.62 10.83
C ARG A 251 8.31 -23.36 9.45
N VAL A 252 9.05 -23.63 8.40
CA VAL A 252 8.53 -23.68 7.03
C VAL A 252 8.23 -25.15 6.72
N GLU A 253 7.00 -25.44 6.30
CA GLU A 253 6.62 -26.78 5.87
C GLU A 253 7.40 -27.16 4.60
N ALA A 254 7.81 -28.42 4.50
CA ALA A 254 8.47 -28.94 3.32
C ALA A 254 7.54 -28.79 2.09
N HIS A 255 8.13 -28.46 0.95
CA HIS A 255 7.39 -28.40 -0.29
C HIS A 255 6.95 -29.80 -0.70
N VAL A 256 5.64 -30.01 -0.81
CA VAL A 256 5.09 -31.26 -1.32
C VAL A 256 5.38 -31.37 -2.81
N ASN A 257 6.11 -32.42 -3.22
CA ASN A 257 6.35 -32.67 -4.64
C ASN A 257 5.03 -33.06 -5.33
N PRO A 258 4.51 -32.25 -6.27
CA PRO A 258 3.22 -32.52 -6.91
C PRO A 258 3.22 -33.77 -7.83
N TYR A 259 4.41 -34.34 -8.10
CA TYR A 259 4.56 -35.54 -8.94
C TYR A 259 4.64 -36.84 -8.13
N LEU A 260 4.62 -36.77 -6.78
CA LEU A 260 4.52 -37.98 -5.95
C LEU A 260 3.13 -38.61 -6.08
N MET A 261 3.09 -39.94 -6.11
CA MET A 261 1.83 -40.69 -6.09
C MET A 261 1.10 -40.43 -4.78
N ILE A 262 -0.23 -40.49 -4.80
CA ILE A 262 -1.09 -40.23 -3.61
C ILE A 262 -0.68 -41.11 -2.41
N SER A 263 -0.26 -42.36 -2.66
CA SER A 263 0.24 -43.26 -1.64
C SER A 263 1.57 -42.82 -1.00
N GLU A 264 2.44 -42.20 -1.80
CA GLU A 264 3.73 -41.68 -1.33
C GLU A 264 3.53 -40.35 -0.60
N GLN A 265 2.63 -39.50 -1.06
CA GLN A 265 2.22 -38.27 -0.38
C GLN A 265 1.61 -38.57 1.02
N ALA A 266 0.81 -39.64 1.12
CA ALA A 266 0.21 -40.05 2.38
C ALA A 266 1.27 -40.56 3.39
N LEU A 267 2.29 -41.25 2.90
CA LEU A 267 3.42 -41.72 3.72
C LEU A 267 4.28 -40.55 4.20
N GLU A 268 4.64 -39.61 3.34
CA GLU A 268 5.39 -38.40 3.73
C GLU A 268 4.59 -37.51 4.71
N GLN A 269 3.28 -37.37 4.51
CA GLN A 269 2.41 -36.65 5.44
C GLN A 269 2.26 -37.38 6.78
N GLY A 270 2.18 -38.73 6.77
CA GLY A 270 2.12 -39.53 7.96
C GLY A 270 3.38 -39.42 8.82
N GLU A 271 4.57 -39.44 8.21
CA GLU A 271 5.84 -39.21 8.90
C GLU A 271 5.98 -37.76 9.40
N SER A 272 5.46 -36.78 8.66
CA SER A 272 5.43 -35.37 9.07
C SER A 272 4.49 -35.16 10.27
N CYS A 273 3.32 -35.82 10.28
CA CYS A 273 2.40 -35.77 11.41
C CYS A 273 2.98 -36.46 12.67
N ALA A 274 3.62 -37.60 12.52
CA ALA A 274 4.26 -38.28 13.63
C ALA A 274 5.40 -37.45 14.27
N ARG A 275 6.24 -36.79 13.45
CA ARG A 275 7.27 -35.85 13.91
C ARG A 275 6.68 -34.59 14.53
N ASN A 276 5.53 -34.12 14.09
CA ASN A 276 4.84 -32.97 14.67
C ASN A 276 4.21 -33.31 16.02
N ASP A 277 3.71 -34.53 16.20
CA ASP A 277 3.16 -34.99 17.47
C ASP A 277 4.23 -35.22 18.52
N GLU A 278 5.41 -35.74 18.13
CA GLU A 278 6.57 -35.82 19.01
C GLU A 278 7.10 -34.42 19.41
N ALA A 279 7.13 -33.48 18.47
CA ALA A 279 7.53 -32.10 18.74
C ALA A 279 6.50 -31.33 19.59
N ARG A 280 5.21 -31.64 19.46
CA ARG A 280 4.17 -31.13 20.35
C ARG A 280 4.27 -31.73 21.75
N ALA A 281 4.48 -33.02 21.84
CA ALA A 281 4.69 -33.69 23.14
C ALA A 281 5.89 -33.12 23.87
N VAL A 282 6.99 -32.81 23.18
CA VAL A 282 8.17 -32.13 23.75
C VAL A 282 7.87 -30.70 24.15
N ALA A 283 7.11 -29.95 23.34
CA ALA A 283 6.73 -28.57 23.64
C ALA A 283 5.74 -28.48 24.81
N ASP A 284 4.79 -29.41 24.90
CA ASP A 284 3.86 -29.51 26.02
C ASP A 284 4.53 -29.97 27.30
N ASP A 285 5.55 -30.86 27.23
CA ASP A 285 6.35 -31.28 28.36
C ASP A 285 7.28 -30.16 28.89
N VAL A 286 7.80 -29.32 27.99
CA VAL A 286 8.56 -28.12 28.38
C VAL A 286 7.64 -27.06 29.01
N ASN A 287 6.44 -26.86 28.49
CA ASN A 287 5.47 -25.91 29.08
C ASN A 287 4.88 -26.40 30.42
N SER A 288 4.72 -27.72 30.60
CA SER A 288 4.23 -28.28 31.85
C SER A 288 5.28 -28.26 32.98
N LYS A 289 6.56 -28.29 32.63
CA LYS A 289 7.69 -28.23 33.60
C LYS A 289 8.07 -26.82 34.02
N THR A 290 7.70 -25.81 33.25
CA THR A 290 7.92 -24.39 33.59
C THR A 290 6.88 -23.80 34.54
N ALA A 291 5.81 -24.55 34.86
CA ALA A 291 4.79 -24.13 35.83
C ALA A 291 5.17 -24.46 37.30
N SER A 292 6.32 -25.10 37.58
CA SER A 292 6.77 -25.38 38.92
C SER A 292 8.25 -25.03 39.13
N LYS A 293 8.48 -23.94 39.87
CA LYS A 293 9.72 -23.46 40.48
C LYS A 293 10.75 -22.80 39.54
N GLY A 294 10.93 -21.50 39.76
CA GLY A 294 11.95 -20.67 39.15
C GLY A 294 13.37 -21.19 39.35
N THR A 295 14.02 -21.42 38.24
CA THR A 295 15.45 -21.26 38.08
C THR A 295 15.64 -20.60 36.73
N GLY A 296 16.16 -19.37 36.75
CA GLY A 296 16.36 -18.54 35.57
C GLY A 296 17.27 -19.21 34.56
N VAL A 297 16.76 -19.42 33.37
CA VAL A 297 17.58 -19.43 32.16
C VAL A 297 17.37 -18.08 31.55
N GLU A 298 18.29 -17.17 31.83
CA GLU A 298 18.41 -15.90 31.14
C GLU A 298 18.64 -16.19 29.66
N SER A 299 17.62 -15.98 28.84
CA SER A 299 17.87 -15.70 27.41
C SER A 299 18.66 -14.40 27.35
N PRO A 300 19.87 -14.39 26.79
CA PRO A 300 20.63 -13.17 26.71
C PRO A 300 19.94 -12.20 25.75
N LEU A 301 19.15 -11.27 26.32
CA LEU A 301 18.81 -10.02 25.64
C LEU A 301 20.12 -9.28 25.47
N VAL A 302 20.78 -9.44 24.34
CA VAL A 302 21.95 -8.64 23.99
C VAL A 302 21.44 -7.25 23.62
N PHE A 303 21.19 -6.44 24.67
CA PHE A 303 21.13 -5.00 24.51
C PHE A 303 22.56 -4.52 24.34
N GLN A 304 22.91 -3.98 23.20
CA GLN A 304 24.09 -3.10 23.15
C GLN A 304 23.74 -1.85 23.98
N GLN A 305 24.16 -1.88 25.24
CA GLN A 305 23.91 -0.79 26.18
C GLN A 305 24.74 0.42 25.81
N ASN A 306 24.07 1.54 25.64
CA ASN A 306 24.72 2.85 25.76
C ASN A 306 25.09 3.04 27.23
N PRO A 307 26.38 3.22 27.60
CA PRO A 307 26.84 3.29 29.00
C PRO A 307 26.21 4.42 29.85
N ALA A 308 25.52 5.37 29.21
CA ALA A 308 24.91 6.51 29.89
C ALA A 308 23.62 6.20 30.67
N LEU A 309 23.11 4.95 30.66
CA LEU A 309 21.82 4.58 31.28
C LEU A 309 21.94 3.61 32.48
N THR A 310 23.13 3.38 33.02
CA THR A 310 23.35 2.55 34.22
C THR A 310 23.16 3.33 35.52
N GLY A 311 21.94 3.82 35.76
CA GLY A 311 21.48 4.22 37.09
C GLY A 311 20.70 3.05 37.75
N LYS A 312 20.88 2.82 39.06
CA LYS A 312 20.13 1.85 39.87
C LYS A 312 18.63 2.13 39.81
N GLY A 313 17.95 1.62 38.76
CA GLY A 313 16.50 1.73 38.56
C GLY A 313 16.02 0.60 37.67
N LYS A 314 14.74 0.20 37.80
CA LYS A 314 14.08 -0.79 36.94
C LYS A 314 14.44 -0.50 35.47
N LEU A 315 14.93 -1.49 34.74
CA LEU A 315 15.17 -1.42 33.30
C LEU A 315 13.95 -0.79 32.62
N LYS A 316 14.06 0.48 32.19
CA LYS A 316 13.01 1.14 31.43
C LYS A 316 13.02 0.52 30.03
N VAL A 317 11.89 -0.07 29.63
CA VAL A 317 11.70 -0.50 28.24
C VAL A 317 11.95 0.70 27.33
N PRO A 318 12.83 0.58 26.32
CA PRO A 318 13.12 1.70 25.42
C PRO A 318 11.84 2.22 24.76
N PRO A 319 11.71 3.54 24.60
CA PRO A 319 10.55 4.11 23.94
C PRO A 319 10.47 3.64 22.47
N ARG A 320 9.27 3.38 21.98
CA ARG A 320 9.07 2.79 20.65
C ARG A 320 9.56 3.69 19.52
N ASP A 321 9.41 4.98 19.68
CA ASP A 321 9.83 6.02 18.73
C ASP A 321 11.36 6.21 18.66
N ARG A 322 12.10 5.57 19.58
CA ARG A 322 13.57 5.52 19.61
C ARG A 322 14.09 4.09 19.55
N SER A 323 13.26 3.16 19.10
CA SER A 323 13.63 1.74 18.96
C SER A 323 13.58 1.32 17.51
N VAL A 324 14.55 0.53 17.08
CA VAL A 324 14.61 -0.09 15.76
C VAL A 324 14.77 -1.60 15.91
N ILE A 325 14.03 -2.38 15.12
CA ILE A 325 14.14 -3.83 15.07
C ILE A 325 15.08 -4.22 13.95
N ARG A 326 16.15 -4.95 14.30
CA ARG A 326 17.07 -5.51 13.30
C ARG A 326 16.53 -6.84 12.80
N LEU A 327 16.19 -6.84 11.50
CA LEU A 327 15.78 -8.02 10.76
C LEU A 327 17.01 -8.88 10.40
N PRO A 328 16.83 -10.19 10.15
CA PRO A 328 17.88 -11.00 9.55
C PRO A 328 18.42 -10.36 8.28
N ALA A 329 19.75 -10.38 8.12
CA ALA A 329 20.43 -9.76 6.98
C ALA A 329 20.00 -10.39 5.64
N TYR A 330 20.14 -9.64 4.55
CA TYR A 330 19.84 -10.14 3.19
C TYR A 330 20.54 -11.46 2.89
N GLU A 331 21.81 -11.58 3.26
CA GLU A 331 22.62 -12.78 3.03
C GLU A 331 22.06 -14.01 3.75
N GLN A 332 21.48 -13.81 4.92
CA GLN A 332 20.83 -14.86 5.70
C GLN A 332 19.48 -15.26 5.08
N VAL A 333 18.60 -14.27 4.80
CA VAL A 333 17.26 -14.54 4.26
C VAL A 333 17.31 -15.06 2.81
N LYS A 334 18.40 -14.82 2.09
CA LYS A 334 18.61 -15.34 0.75
C LYS A 334 18.77 -16.85 0.70
N SER A 335 19.34 -17.44 1.74
CA SER A 335 19.67 -18.88 1.83
C SER A 335 18.75 -19.63 2.80
N ASP A 336 18.07 -18.95 3.70
CA ASP A 336 17.23 -19.54 4.74
C ASP A 336 15.77 -19.07 4.61
N PRO A 337 14.85 -19.92 4.11
CA PRO A 337 13.45 -19.57 3.96
C PRO A 337 12.72 -19.34 5.30
N VAL A 338 13.20 -19.91 6.42
CA VAL A 338 12.64 -19.66 7.75
C VAL A 338 12.94 -18.24 8.19
N LEU A 339 14.19 -17.79 8.03
CA LEU A 339 14.56 -16.40 8.33
C LEU A 339 13.91 -15.41 7.37
N TYR A 340 13.71 -15.79 6.09
CA TYR A 340 12.94 -14.98 5.15
C TYR A 340 11.49 -14.80 5.61
N ALA A 341 10.81 -15.89 5.97
CA ALA A 341 9.44 -15.84 6.48
C ALA A 341 9.35 -15.02 7.78
N HIS A 342 10.33 -15.18 8.69
CA HIS A 342 10.43 -14.41 9.92
C HIS A 342 10.58 -12.91 9.67
N ALA A 343 11.48 -12.50 8.77
CA ALA A 343 11.67 -11.08 8.42
C ALA A 343 10.37 -10.44 7.88
N ASN A 344 9.65 -11.15 6.99
CA ASN A 344 8.37 -10.69 6.47
C ASN A 344 7.27 -10.64 7.54
N ARG A 345 7.24 -11.62 8.45
CA ARG A 345 6.29 -11.63 9.56
C ARG A 345 6.52 -10.45 10.50
N VAL A 346 7.77 -10.14 10.86
CA VAL A 346 8.09 -8.96 11.68
C VAL A 346 7.71 -7.67 10.96
N LEU A 347 7.97 -7.56 9.66
CA LEU A 347 7.51 -6.43 8.84
C LEU A 347 5.99 -6.25 8.94
N HIS A 348 5.23 -7.34 8.83
CA HIS A 348 3.77 -7.32 8.92
C HIS A 348 3.25 -6.95 10.33
N LEU A 349 3.97 -7.33 11.38
CA LEU A 349 3.64 -6.96 12.76
C LEU A 349 3.87 -5.46 13.04
N GLU A 350 4.73 -4.80 12.31
CA GLU A 350 5.06 -3.37 12.46
C GLU A 350 4.29 -2.49 11.46
N THR A 351 3.05 -2.86 11.11
CA THR A 351 2.17 -2.11 10.20
C THR A 351 1.23 -1.12 10.88
N ASN A 352 1.10 -1.18 12.22
CA ASN A 352 0.22 -0.24 12.93
C ASN A 352 0.94 1.09 13.20
N PRO A 353 0.51 2.22 12.58
CA PRO A 353 1.16 3.51 12.77
C PRO A 353 1.15 4.01 14.21
N GLY A 354 0.23 3.52 15.07
CA GLY A 354 0.14 3.88 16.48
C GLY A 354 1.27 3.32 17.36
N ASN A 355 1.86 2.17 16.96
CA ASN A 355 2.87 1.50 17.79
C ASN A 355 4.03 0.85 17.03
N ALA A 356 4.08 0.97 15.73
CA ALA A 356 5.17 0.42 14.93
C ALA A 356 6.52 1.05 15.32
N ARG A 357 7.55 0.21 15.33
CA ARG A 357 8.95 0.62 15.42
C ARG A 357 9.55 0.80 14.04
N ALA A 358 10.68 1.51 13.97
CA ALA A 358 11.51 1.44 12.79
C ALA A 358 12.09 0.03 12.61
N LEU A 359 12.38 -0.34 11.37
CA LEU A 359 13.03 -1.61 11.03
C LEU A 359 14.36 -1.33 10.34
N VAL A 360 15.29 -2.26 10.47
CA VAL A 360 16.57 -2.19 9.76
C VAL A 360 16.97 -3.56 9.24
N GLN A 361 17.43 -3.64 8.00
CA GLN A 361 17.95 -4.86 7.39
C GLN A 361 19.31 -4.59 6.74
N ALA A 362 20.32 -5.35 7.14
CA ALA A 362 21.65 -5.26 6.55
C ALA A 362 21.69 -5.90 5.16
N HIS A 363 22.43 -5.29 4.23
CA HIS A 363 22.72 -5.76 2.88
C HIS A 363 24.22 -5.64 2.59
N GLY A 364 24.85 -6.71 2.14
CA GLY A 364 26.28 -6.81 1.91
C GLY A 364 27.07 -7.18 3.16
N ASP A 365 28.34 -7.52 2.97
CA ASP A 365 29.24 -8.01 4.00
C ASP A 365 30.37 -7.03 4.30
N GLY A 366 30.83 -7.01 5.54
CA GLY A 366 32.00 -6.27 5.99
C GLY A 366 31.92 -4.77 5.62
N ARG A 367 32.96 -4.26 4.90
CA ARG A 367 33.03 -2.83 4.51
C ARG A 367 31.95 -2.41 3.50
N THR A 368 31.31 -3.34 2.82
CA THR A 368 30.22 -3.08 1.86
C THR A 368 28.85 -3.09 2.50
N ALA A 369 28.74 -3.51 3.76
CA ALA A 369 27.51 -3.57 4.50
C ALA A 369 26.82 -2.20 4.54
N ARG A 370 25.51 -2.20 4.24
CA ARG A 370 24.64 -1.05 4.28
C ARG A 370 23.34 -1.44 4.93
N ASP A 371 22.88 -0.64 5.84
CA ASP A 371 21.59 -0.82 6.47
C ASP A 371 20.51 -0.13 5.65
N VAL A 372 19.49 -0.89 5.27
CA VAL A 372 18.22 -0.36 4.78
C VAL A 372 17.37 -0.06 6.00
N TRP A 373 17.13 1.22 6.24
CA TRP A 373 16.33 1.73 7.34
C TRP A 373 14.92 2.02 6.88
N ILE A 374 13.93 1.50 7.58
CA ILE A 374 12.52 1.69 7.31
C ILE A 374 11.91 2.46 8.49
N ASN A 375 11.48 3.68 8.26
CA ASN A 375 10.74 4.43 9.26
C ASN A 375 9.37 3.82 9.50
N PRO A 376 8.73 4.05 10.67
CA PRO A 376 7.38 3.58 10.93
C PRO A 376 6.38 3.99 9.82
N PRO A 377 5.27 3.25 9.65
CA PRO A 377 4.27 3.54 8.62
C PRO A 377 3.75 4.97 8.66
N PRO A 378 3.29 5.50 7.51
CA PRO A 378 2.69 6.83 7.46
C PRO A 378 1.47 6.94 8.37
N ILE A 379 1.25 8.12 8.92
CA ILE A 379 0.04 8.41 9.69
C ILE A 379 -1.13 8.50 8.72
N PRO A 380 -2.23 7.78 8.96
CA PRO A 380 -3.40 7.83 8.11
C PRO A 380 -3.93 9.25 7.90
N LEU A 381 -4.51 9.51 6.73
CA LEU A 381 -5.21 10.76 6.47
C LEU A 381 -6.50 10.83 7.28
N THR A 382 -6.81 12.00 7.78
CA THR A 382 -8.13 12.31 8.36
C THR A 382 -9.18 12.33 7.26
N THR A 383 -10.47 12.26 7.62
CA THR A 383 -11.57 12.42 6.65
C THR A 383 -11.44 13.73 5.86
N ALA A 384 -11.12 14.84 6.53
CA ALA A 384 -10.94 16.13 5.86
C ALA A 384 -9.77 16.14 4.88
N GLU A 385 -8.70 15.42 5.16
CA GLU A 385 -7.57 15.27 4.23
C GLU A 385 -7.86 14.28 3.12
N MET A 386 -8.61 13.20 3.40
CA MET A 386 -9.13 12.33 2.35
C MET A 386 -10.03 13.13 1.39
N ASP A 387 -10.95 13.94 1.91
CA ASP A 387 -11.79 14.81 1.09
C ASP A 387 -10.94 15.78 0.25
N LEU A 388 -9.93 16.43 0.87
CA LEU A 388 -8.99 17.28 0.14
C LEU A 388 -8.32 16.55 -1.03
N VAL A 389 -7.86 15.32 -0.84
CA VAL A 389 -7.20 14.53 -1.90
C VAL A 389 -8.15 14.22 -3.04
N PHE A 390 -9.40 13.86 -2.75
CA PHE A 390 -10.37 13.48 -3.79
C PHE A 390 -11.08 14.67 -4.42
N ASP A 391 -11.13 15.83 -3.76
CA ASP A 391 -11.69 17.08 -4.26
C ASP A 391 -10.67 17.91 -5.09
N LEU A 392 -9.44 17.39 -5.32
CA LEU A 392 -8.46 18.05 -6.21
C LEU A 392 -9.00 18.14 -7.65
N PRO A 393 -8.52 19.11 -8.43
CA PRO A 393 -9.07 19.41 -9.74
C PRO A 393 -8.64 18.42 -10.83
N TYR A 394 -9.06 17.16 -10.69
CA TYR A 394 -8.82 16.13 -11.70
C TYR A 394 -9.66 16.39 -12.96
N ALA A 395 -9.05 16.26 -14.14
CA ALA A 395 -9.77 16.27 -15.40
C ALA A 395 -10.67 15.03 -15.60
N ARG A 396 -10.44 13.95 -14.84
CA ARG A 396 -11.11 12.65 -14.89
C ARG A 396 -11.06 11.98 -16.27
N SER A 397 -10.02 12.26 -17.03
CA SER A 397 -9.81 11.73 -18.37
C SER A 397 -8.32 11.43 -18.62
N PRO A 398 -8.00 10.60 -19.64
CA PRO A 398 -6.66 10.52 -20.16
C PRO A 398 -6.17 11.87 -20.66
N HIS A 399 -4.85 12.07 -20.64
CA HIS A 399 -4.21 13.25 -21.20
C HIS A 399 -4.52 13.37 -22.71
N PRO A 400 -4.73 14.59 -23.26
CA PRO A 400 -5.10 14.78 -24.67
C PRO A 400 -4.13 14.16 -25.69
N ILE A 401 -2.89 13.93 -25.33
CA ILE A 401 -1.90 13.24 -26.19
C ILE A 401 -2.34 11.83 -26.62
N TYR A 402 -3.26 11.21 -25.87
CA TYR A 402 -3.83 9.91 -26.20
C TYR A 402 -5.16 9.98 -26.95
N ALA A 403 -5.64 11.17 -27.28
CA ALA A 403 -6.85 11.32 -28.08
C ALA A 403 -6.59 10.94 -29.54
N ASP A 404 -7.61 10.40 -30.20
CA ASP A 404 -7.61 10.20 -31.65
C ASP A 404 -7.79 11.55 -32.41
N GLU A 405 -7.76 11.49 -33.75
CA GLU A 405 -7.91 12.69 -34.59
C GLU A 405 -9.26 13.42 -34.39
N SER A 406 -10.27 12.73 -33.85
CA SER A 406 -11.57 13.33 -33.53
C SER A 406 -11.63 13.94 -32.12
N GLY A 407 -10.55 13.81 -31.34
CA GLY A 407 -10.48 14.21 -29.94
C GLY A 407 -11.11 13.20 -28.98
N GLY A 408 -11.47 12.00 -29.46
CA GLY A 408 -12.00 10.89 -28.68
C GLY A 408 -10.95 9.84 -28.33
N HIS A 409 -11.40 8.72 -27.82
CA HIS A 409 -10.59 7.55 -27.50
C HIS A 409 -11.18 6.32 -28.18
N ASP A 410 -10.72 6.02 -29.39
CA ASP A 410 -11.12 4.84 -30.15
C ASP A 410 -10.39 3.56 -29.66
N GLY A 411 -10.52 2.48 -30.42
CA GLY A 411 -9.90 1.19 -30.09
C GLY A 411 -8.37 1.21 -30.03
N THR A 412 -7.70 2.18 -30.69
CA THR A 412 -6.24 2.30 -30.75
C THR A 412 -5.68 3.23 -29.67
N THR A 413 -6.49 4.13 -29.13
CA THR A 413 -6.11 5.13 -28.12
C THR A 413 -6.71 4.83 -26.75
N LYS A 414 -7.69 3.95 -26.69
CA LYS A 414 -8.41 3.54 -25.48
C LYS A 414 -7.46 3.00 -24.42
N ILE A 415 -7.60 3.46 -23.18
CA ILE A 415 -6.89 2.94 -22.01
C ILE A 415 -7.88 2.10 -21.19
N PRO A 416 -7.79 0.75 -21.24
CA PRO A 416 -8.79 -0.12 -20.60
C PRO A 416 -8.99 0.13 -19.11
N ALA A 417 -7.91 0.40 -18.38
CA ALA A 417 -7.98 0.72 -16.95
C ALA A 417 -8.83 1.97 -16.68
N TRP A 418 -8.71 3.02 -17.48
CA TRP A 418 -9.57 4.21 -17.35
C TRP A 418 -11.03 3.90 -17.70
N GLU A 419 -11.27 3.20 -18.80
CA GLU A 419 -12.63 2.82 -19.20
C GLU A 419 -13.38 2.06 -18.09
N MET A 420 -12.67 1.19 -17.36
CA MET A 420 -13.24 0.43 -16.27
C MET A 420 -13.63 1.28 -15.06
N ILE A 421 -12.88 2.37 -14.79
CA ILE A 421 -13.04 3.14 -13.54
C ILE A 421 -13.61 4.55 -13.74
N ARG A 422 -13.79 5.05 -14.96
CA ARG A 422 -14.19 6.43 -15.22
C ARG A 422 -15.47 6.88 -14.52
N PHE A 423 -16.37 5.94 -14.22
CA PHE A 423 -17.61 6.15 -13.48
C PHE A 423 -17.59 5.46 -12.10
N SER A 424 -16.42 5.18 -11.57
CA SER A 424 -16.27 4.64 -10.21
C SER A 424 -15.92 5.75 -9.22
N VAL A 425 -16.32 5.55 -7.96
CA VAL A 425 -16.02 6.45 -6.84
C VAL A 425 -15.39 5.65 -5.72
N ASN A 426 -14.19 6.03 -5.34
CA ASN A 426 -13.50 5.44 -4.20
C ASN A 426 -13.93 6.15 -2.91
N ILE A 427 -14.49 5.40 -1.96
CA ILE A 427 -15.03 5.93 -0.70
C ILE A 427 -14.08 5.81 0.48
N MET A 428 -13.08 4.93 0.38
CA MET A 428 -12.15 4.65 1.48
C MET A 428 -10.87 3.97 0.98
N ARG A 429 -9.84 3.98 1.80
CA ARG A 429 -8.57 3.27 1.63
C ARG A 429 -8.25 2.44 2.86
N GLY A 430 -7.35 1.46 2.70
CA GLY A 430 -6.92 0.56 3.76
C GLY A 430 -7.74 -0.72 3.87
N CYS A 431 -7.19 -1.72 4.54
CA CYS A 431 -7.86 -3.00 4.80
C CYS A 431 -7.30 -3.67 6.06
N PHE A 432 -8.14 -3.95 7.03
CA PHE A 432 -7.78 -4.67 8.25
C PHE A 432 -7.91 -6.20 8.12
N GLY A 433 -8.06 -6.71 6.91
CA GLY A 433 -8.19 -8.16 6.63
C GLY A 433 -6.95 -8.95 6.99
N GLY A 434 -5.77 -8.42 6.72
CA GLY A 434 -4.48 -9.04 7.05
C GLY A 434 -4.19 -10.33 6.29
N CYS A 435 -4.84 -10.54 5.12
CA CYS A 435 -4.61 -11.74 4.30
C CYS A 435 -3.15 -11.81 3.87
N THR A 436 -2.50 -12.97 4.04
CA THR A 436 -1.05 -13.14 3.87
C THR A 436 -0.55 -12.93 2.44
N PHE A 437 -1.42 -13.09 1.45
CA PHE A 437 -1.11 -12.92 0.03
C PHE A 437 -1.42 -11.51 -0.51
N CYS A 438 -2.08 -10.65 0.29
CA CYS A 438 -2.65 -9.41 -0.20
C CYS A 438 -1.72 -8.23 0.05
N SER A 439 -1.45 -7.45 -1.02
CA SER A 439 -0.60 -6.26 -0.96
C SER A 439 -1.27 -5.03 -0.31
N ILE A 440 -2.59 -5.01 -0.18
CA ILE A 440 -3.35 -3.83 0.28
C ILE A 440 -2.91 -3.40 1.67
N THR A 441 -2.84 -4.33 2.64
CA THR A 441 -2.42 -4.02 4.00
C THR A 441 -0.99 -3.45 4.06
N GLU A 442 -0.10 -3.95 3.20
CA GLU A 442 1.31 -3.52 3.14
C GLU A 442 1.51 -2.19 2.40
N HIS A 443 0.59 -1.85 1.50
CA HIS A 443 0.66 -0.61 0.70
C HIS A 443 -0.28 0.47 1.23
N GLU A 444 -1.57 0.22 1.38
CA GLU A 444 -2.54 1.22 1.86
C GLU A 444 -2.63 1.30 3.39
N GLY A 445 -2.14 0.25 4.07
CA GLY A 445 -2.21 0.14 5.51
C GLY A 445 -3.46 -0.57 6.02
N ARG A 446 -3.46 -0.81 7.33
CA ARG A 446 -4.53 -1.56 8.01
C ARG A 446 -5.63 -0.66 8.60
N ILE A 447 -5.38 0.63 8.73
CA ILE A 447 -6.34 1.59 9.27
C ILE A 447 -7.20 2.11 8.13
N ILE A 448 -8.50 2.06 8.31
CA ILE A 448 -9.45 2.54 7.30
C ILE A 448 -9.46 4.07 7.31
N GLN A 449 -9.26 4.64 6.14
CA GLN A 449 -9.33 6.08 5.88
C GLN A 449 -10.55 6.33 5.00
N SER A 450 -11.59 6.94 5.56
CA SER A 450 -12.87 7.14 4.86
C SER A 450 -13.08 8.59 4.49
N ARG A 451 -13.68 8.81 3.34
CA ARG A 451 -14.18 10.12 2.91
C ARG A 451 -15.47 10.49 3.64
N SER A 452 -15.78 11.78 3.64
CA SER A 452 -17.11 12.22 4.04
C SER A 452 -18.15 11.84 2.98
N GLU A 453 -19.39 11.69 3.40
CA GLU A 453 -20.49 11.45 2.47
C GLU A 453 -20.64 12.61 1.48
N ASP A 454 -20.47 13.85 1.93
CA ASP A 454 -20.59 15.05 1.08
C ASP A 454 -19.51 15.09 -0.01
N SER A 455 -18.26 14.68 0.27
CA SER A 455 -17.23 14.56 -0.75
C SER A 455 -17.58 13.49 -1.78
N VAL A 456 -18.11 12.35 -1.34
CA VAL A 456 -18.55 11.27 -2.25
C VAL A 456 -19.71 11.74 -3.15
N ILE A 457 -20.70 12.44 -2.58
CA ILE A 457 -21.84 12.95 -3.35
C ILE A 457 -21.38 14.00 -4.37
N ARG A 458 -20.51 14.95 -4.00
CA ARG A 458 -19.94 15.93 -4.94
C ARG A 458 -19.25 15.23 -6.11
N GLU A 459 -18.47 14.18 -5.86
CA GLU A 459 -17.79 13.44 -6.93
C GLU A 459 -18.80 12.74 -7.87
N ILE A 460 -19.88 12.17 -7.35
CA ILE A 460 -20.97 11.60 -8.17
C ILE A 460 -21.61 12.68 -9.05
N GLU A 461 -21.85 13.88 -8.51
CA GLU A 461 -22.39 15.03 -9.25
C GLU A 461 -21.40 15.50 -10.32
N ASP A 462 -20.12 15.58 -10.01
CA ASP A 462 -19.07 15.92 -10.97
C ASP A 462 -18.95 14.89 -12.11
N ILE A 463 -19.08 13.59 -11.81
CA ILE A 463 -19.13 12.55 -12.84
C ILE A 463 -20.33 12.75 -13.75
N ARG A 464 -21.52 13.00 -13.18
CA ARG A 464 -22.76 13.25 -13.93
C ARG A 464 -22.62 14.44 -14.88
N ASP A 465 -22.04 15.52 -14.38
CA ASP A 465 -22.07 16.83 -15.06
C ASP A 465 -20.87 17.03 -16.01
N LYS A 466 -19.72 16.41 -15.72
CA LYS A 466 -18.45 16.70 -16.40
C LYS A 466 -17.87 15.53 -17.19
N VAL A 467 -18.21 14.26 -16.84
CA VAL A 467 -17.58 13.12 -17.51
C VAL A 467 -18.40 12.68 -18.74
N PRO A 468 -17.84 12.77 -19.95
CA PRO A 468 -18.56 12.41 -21.18
C PRO A 468 -19.03 10.95 -21.16
N GLY A 469 -20.21 10.71 -21.75
CA GLY A 469 -20.78 9.38 -21.90
C GLY A 469 -21.40 8.80 -20.63
N PHE A 470 -21.63 9.61 -19.59
CA PHE A 470 -22.32 9.14 -18.39
C PHE A 470 -23.79 8.80 -18.69
N THR A 471 -24.18 7.56 -18.40
CA THR A 471 -25.52 7.04 -18.70
C THR A 471 -26.46 6.99 -17.48
N GLY A 472 -26.02 7.55 -16.36
CA GLY A 472 -26.73 7.49 -15.08
C GLY A 472 -26.32 6.31 -14.20
N VAL A 473 -25.26 5.58 -14.56
CA VAL A 473 -24.78 4.40 -13.79
C VAL A 473 -23.41 4.69 -13.20
N ILE A 474 -23.31 4.67 -11.87
CA ILE A 474 -22.03 4.59 -11.18
C ILE A 474 -21.61 3.12 -11.16
N SER A 475 -20.48 2.82 -11.81
CA SER A 475 -20.02 1.44 -12.03
C SER A 475 -19.49 0.76 -10.77
N ASP A 476 -18.98 1.55 -9.82
CA ASP A 476 -18.56 1.09 -8.50
C ASP A 476 -18.58 2.25 -7.49
N LEU A 477 -19.23 2.04 -6.37
CA LEU A 477 -19.16 2.92 -5.21
C LEU A 477 -18.51 2.14 -4.06
N GLY A 478 -17.17 2.09 -4.04
CA GLY A 478 -16.46 1.15 -3.18
C GLY A 478 -15.02 1.54 -2.87
N GLY A 479 -14.19 0.55 -2.72
CA GLY A 479 -12.77 0.69 -2.35
C GLY A 479 -12.10 -0.68 -2.27
N PRO A 480 -10.95 -0.84 -1.61
CA PRO A 480 -10.27 -2.12 -1.48
C PRO A 480 -11.16 -3.24 -0.93
N THR A 481 -12.09 -2.87 -0.04
CA THR A 481 -13.17 -3.72 0.47
C THR A 481 -14.37 -2.81 0.79
N ALA A 482 -15.40 -2.84 -0.05
CA ALA A 482 -16.49 -1.86 -0.02
C ALA A 482 -17.16 -1.70 1.36
N ASN A 483 -17.39 -2.81 2.08
CA ASN A 483 -18.07 -2.78 3.36
C ASN A 483 -17.15 -2.60 4.58
N MET A 484 -15.98 -1.99 4.38
CA MET A 484 -15.14 -1.49 5.48
C MET A 484 -15.26 0.04 5.70
N TYR A 485 -16.06 0.72 4.89
CA TYR A 485 -16.27 2.16 5.02
C TYR A 485 -16.71 2.54 6.45
N ARG A 486 -15.96 3.45 7.08
CA ARG A 486 -16.15 3.90 8.47
C ARG A 486 -16.19 2.79 9.53
N ILE A 487 -15.60 1.64 9.22
CA ILE A 487 -15.43 0.56 10.19
C ILE A 487 -14.02 0.62 10.76
N GLY A 488 -13.91 0.48 12.08
CA GLY A 488 -12.64 0.51 12.80
C GLY A 488 -12.78 -0.07 14.20
N CYS A 489 -11.75 0.05 15.01
CA CYS A 489 -11.78 -0.39 16.40
C CYS A 489 -12.75 0.48 17.22
N LYS A 490 -13.47 -0.12 18.19
CA LYS A 490 -14.37 0.60 19.11
C LYS A 490 -13.64 1.55 20.05
N SER A 491 -12.36 1.28 20.33
CA SER A 491 -11.51 2.12 21.18
C SER A 491 -10.24 2.50 20.41
N PRO A 492 -10.01 3.79 20.21
CA PRO A 492 -8.78 4.30 19.60
C PRO A 492 -7.52 3.97 20.40
N GLU A 493 -7.60 3.88 21.73
CA GLU A 493 -6.49 3.50 22.60
C GLU A 493 -6.11 2.02 22.33
N ILE A 494 -7.11 1.15 22.23
CA ILE A 494 -6.89 -0.27 21.84
C ILE A 494 -6.34 -0.34 20.43
N GLU A 495 -6.88 0.43 19.49
CA GLU A 495 -6.39 0.44 18.11
C GLU A 495 -4.92 0.85 18.03
N SER A 496 -4.55 1.95 18.68
CA SER A 496 -3.18 2.46 18.69
C SER A 496 -2.18 1.50 19.32
N ALA A 497 -2.60 0.69 20.30
CA ALA A 497 -1.77 -0.31 20.96
C ALA A 497 -1.80 -1.70 20.30
N CYS A 498 -2.73 -1.94 19.38
CA CYS A 498 -3.00 -3.26 18.82
C CYS A 498 -1.87 -3.75 17.90
N ARG A 499 -1.46 -5.00 18.10
CA ARG A 499 -0.46 -5.69 17.27
C ARG A 499 -1.01 -6.91 16.52
N LYS A 500 -2.34 -7.13 16.56
CA LYS A 500 -2.96 -8.23 15.80
C LYS A 500 -2.83 -7.94 14.30
N PRO A 501 -2.39 -8.90 13.49
CA PRO A 501 -2.24 -8.69 12.05
C PRO A 501 -3.59 -8.58 11.32
N SER A 502 -4.68 -9.13 11.91
CA SER A 502 -6.02 -9.13 11.33
C SER A 502 -7.08 -8.78 12.38
N CYS A 503 -8.11 -8.06 11.97
CA CYS A 503 -9.31 -7.82 12.78
C CYS A 503 -10.45 -8.81 12.49
N VAL A 504 -10.26 -9.72 11.52
CA VAL A 504 -11.30 -10.64 11.04
C VAL A 504 -10.84 -12.10 10.97
N TYR A 505 -9.62 -12.40 11.40
CA TYR A 505 -9.07 -13.75 11.45
C TYR A 505 -8.45 -14.03 12.85
N PRO A 506 -8.64 -15.25 13.44
CA PRO A 506 -9.51 -16.35 12.95
C PRO A 506 -11.00 -16.00 12.97
N ASP A 507 -11.41 -15.09 13.84
CA ASP A 507 -12.78 -14.58 14.00
C ASP A 507 -12.79 -13.05 14.02
N VAL A 508 -13.98 -12.47 13.81
CA VAL A 508 -14.17 -11.02 13.90
C VAL A 508 -13.83 -10.55 15.32
N CYS A 509 -12.89 -9.63 15.43
CA CYS A 509 -12.42 -9.09 16.70
C CYS A 509 -13.56 -8.46 17.50
N GLN A 510 -13.67 -8.77 18.79
CA GLN A 510 -14.71 -8.21 19.67
C GLN A 510 -14.65 -6.68 19.79
N ASN A 511 -13.46 -6.10 19.60
CA ASN A 511 -13.25 -4.65 19.60
C ASN A 511 -13.52 -4.01 18.23
N LEU A 512 -13.85 -4.77 17.20
CA LEU A 512 -14.21 -4.22 15.90
C LEU A 512 -15.65 -3.73 15.92
N ASN A 513 -15.88 -2.49 15.51
CA ASN A 513 -17.21 -2.03 15.16
C ASN A 513 -17.65 -2.73 13.85
N THR A 514 -18.86 -3.27 13.84
CA THR A 514 -19.44 -3.95 12.65
C THR A 514 -20.72 -3.29 12.18
N ASP A 515 -20.96 -2.05 12.60
CA ASP A 515 -22.14 -1.28 12.20
C ASP A 515 -21.95 -0.69 10.79
N HIS A 516 -22.81 -1.10 9.85
CA HIS A 516 -22.83 -0.62 8.47
C HIS A 516 -23.83 0.53 8.23
N SER A 517 -24.43 1.12 9.26
CA SER A 517 -25.48 2.15 9.11
C SER A 517 -25.00 3.36 8.33
N SER A 518 -23.76 3.81 8.56
CA SER A 518 -23.16 4.92 7.79
C SER A 518 -23.01 4.59 6.30
N LEU A 519 -22.63 3.35 5.96
CA LEU A 519 -22.51 2.91 4.57
C LEU A 519 -23.87 2.82 3.88
N ILE A 520 -24.87 2.26 4.58
CA ILE A 520 -26.24 2.18 4.08
C ILE A 520 -26.80 3.60 3.83
N HIS A 521 -26.58 4.53 4.75
CA HIS A 521 -27.00 5.92 4.61
C HIS A 521 -26.36 6.58 3.40
N MET A 522 -25.04 6.44 3.21
CA MET A 522 -24.34 6.96 2.06
C MET A 522 -24.86 6.38 0.74
N TYR A 523 -25.10 5.06 0.68
CA TYR A 523 -25.66 4.42 -0.51
C TYR A 523 -27.04 4.96 -0.89
N ARG A 524 -27.91 5.22 0.09
CA ARG A 524 -29.23 5.82 -0.12
C ARG A 524 -29.09 7.25 -0.65
N ARG A 525 -28.26 8.09 -0.01
CA ARG A 525 -27.97 9.44 -0.50
C ARG A 525 -27.43 9.45 -1.93
N ALA A 526 -26.53 8.54 -2.23
CA ALA A 526 -25.93 8.46 -3.57
C ALA A 526 -26.98 8.07 -4.65
N ARG A 527 -27.94 7.19 -4.32
CA ARG A 527 -29.06 6.85 -5.23
C ARG A 527 -30.02 8.02 -5.44
N ASP A 528 -30.16 8.88 -4.46
CA ASP A 528 -31.08 10.04 -4.52
C ASP A 528 -30.50 11.20 -5.35
N VAL A 529 -29.24 11.12 -5.80
CA VAL A 529 -28.64 12.15 -6.66
C VAL A 529 -29.40 12.20 -7.99
N LYS A 530 -29.93 13.36 -8.31
CA LYS A 530 -30.69 13.57 -9.56
C LYS A 530 -29.86 13.20 -10.77
N GLY A 531 -30.39 12.36 -11.67
CA GLY A 531 -29.71 11.88 -12.87
C GLY A 531 -28.95 10.56 -12.69
N VAL A 532 -28.78 10.09 -11.46
CA VAL A 532 -28.30 8.74 -11.18
C VAL A 532 -29.47 7.77 -11.25
N LYS A 533 -29.31 6.72 -12.04
CA LYS A 533 -30.29 5.64 -12.23
C LYS A 533 -29.93 4.39 -11.44
N LYS A 534 -28.63 4.12 -11.31
CA LYS A 534 -28.13 2.92 -10.63
C LYS A 534 -26.75 3.16 -10.05
N ILE A 535 -26.50 2.59 -8.86
CA ILE A 535 -25.20 2.53 -8.24
C ILE A 535 -24.86 1.06 -8.04
N LEU A 536 -23.72 0.64 -8.60
CA LEU A 536 -23.23 -0.72 -8.47
C LEU A 536 -22.10 -0.77 -7.45
N ILE A 537 -21.93 -1.95 -6.86
CA ILE A 537 -20.77 -2.30 -6.04
C ILE A 537 -20.00 -3.38 -6.79
N GLY A 538 -18.95 -2.93 -7.50
CA GLY A 538 -18.05 -3.78 -8.28
C GLY A 538 -16.83 -4.23 -7.47
N SER A 539 -16.51 -3.53 -6.39
CA SER A 539 -15.46 -3.86 -5.42
C SER A 539 -15.80 -5.12 -4.62
N GLY A 540 -14.78 -5.73 -4.02
CA GLY A 540 -14.99 -6.88 -3.15
C GLY A 540 -15.76 -6.55 -1.87
N VAL A 541 -16.64 -7.43 -1.45
CA VAL A 541 -17.39 -7.36 -0.19
C VAL A 541 -16.91 -8.47 0.75
N ARG A 542 -16.62 -8.12 1.98
CA ARG A 542 -16.34 -9.11 3.02
C ARG A 542 -17.64 -9.69 3.56
N TYR A 543 -17.92 -10.91 3.16
CA TYR A 543 -19.13 -11.64 3.56
C TYR A 543 -19.16 -11.91 5.08
N ASP A 544 -18.01 -12.14 5.71
CA ASP A 544 -17.86 -12.38 7.15
C ASP A 544 -18.26 -11.15 8.01
N LEU A 545 -18.07 -9.94 7.50
CA LEU A 545 -18.58 -8.70 8.10
C LEU A 545 -20.06 -8.48 7.73
N ALA A 546 -20.41 -8.70 6.47
CA ALA A 546 -21.78 -8.45 5.97
C ALA A 546 -22.84 -9.26 6.73
N VAL A 547 -22.56 -10.52 7.11
CA VAL A 547 -23.50 -11.34 7.90
C VAL A 547 -23.82 -10.77 9.29
N LYS A 548 -23.00 -9.84 9.79
CA LYS A 548 -23.28 -9.14 11.06
C LYS A 548 -24.35 -8.05 10.91
N SER A 549 -24.65 -7.64 9.68
CA SER A 549 -25.66 -6.62 9.35
C SER A 549 -26.60 -7.12 8.24
N PRO A 550 -27.67 -7.85 8.58
CA PRO A 550 -28.65 -8.32 7.58
C PRO A 550 -29.30 -7.18 6.78
N GLU A 551 -29.44 -5.98 7.39
CA GLU A 551 -29.93 -4.79 6.69
C GLU A 551 -28.98 -4.36 5.58
N TYR A 552 -27.66 -4.40 5.81
CA TYR A 552 -26.67 -4.14 4.78
C TYR A 552 -26.77 -5.14 3.63
N VAL A 553 -26.91 -6.44 3.93
CA VAL A 553 -27.06 -7.47 2.89
C VAL A 553 -28.32 -7.22 2.07
N ARG A 554 -29.44 -6.85 2.71
CA ARG A 554 -30.68 -6.49 2.01
C ARG A 554 -30.47 -5.29 1.08
N GLU A 555 -29.90 -4.19 1.60
CA GLU A 555 -29.60 -2.98 0.81
C GLU A 555 -28.73 -3.30 -0.40
N LEU A 556 -27.64 -4.07 -0.18
CA LEU A 556 -26.69 -4.47 -1.21
C LEU A 556 -27.38 -5.29 -2.31
N VAL A 557 -28.10 -6.35 -1.94
CA VAL A 557 -28.72 -7.29 -2.90
C VAL A 557 -29.83 -6.60 -3.69
N THR A 558 -30.70 -5.84 -3.00
CA THR A 558 -31.87 -5.21 -3.65
C THR A 558 -31.46 -4.09 -4.62
N HIS A 559 -30.38 -3.35 -4.33
CA HIS A 559 -30.13 -2.09 -5.04
C HIS A 559 -28.78 -2.03 -5.80
N HIS A 560 -27.76 -2.81 -5.37
CA HIS A 560 -26.38 -2.56 -5.78
C HIS A 560 -25.70 -3.70 -6.52
N VAL A 561 -26.36 -4.86 -6.65
CA VAL A 561 -25.85 -5.99 -7.42
C VAL A 561 -26.27 -5.87 -8.89
N GLY A 562 -25.29 -5.92 -9.80
CA GLY A 562 -25.50 -5.78 -11.25
C GLY A 562 -25.46 -7.10 -12.02
N GLY A 563 -25.69 -8.24 -11.35
CA GLY A 563 -25.58 -9.59 -11.91
C GLY A 563 -24.58 -10.45 -11.15
N TYR A 564 -23.41 -9.91 -10.85
CA TYR A 564 -22.38 -10.61 -10.07
C TYR A 564 -21.97 -9.81 -8.85
N LEU A 565 -21.66 -10.49 -7.75
CA LEU A 565 -21.11 -9.91 -6.54
C LEU A 565 -19.75 -10.57 -6.23
N LYS A 566 -18.71 -9.77 -6.02
CA LYS A 566 -17.38 -10.26 -5.64
C LYS A 566 -17.28 -10.37 -4.12
N ILE A 567 -17.07 -11.58 -3.61
CA ILE A 567 -16.97 -11.88 -2.17
C ILE A 567 -15.68 -12.60 -1.78
N ALA A 568 -14.89 -13.03 -2.74
CA ALA A 568 -13.54 -13.57 -2.63
C ALA A 568 -13.28 -14.50 -1.41
N PRO A 569 -13.93 -15.67 -1.31
CA PRO A 569 -13.63 -16.65 -0.24
C PRO A 569 -12.23 -17.26 -0.40
N GLU A 570 -11.68 -17.30 -1.60
CA GLU A 570 -10.38 -17.80 -2.04
C GLU A 570 -10.26 -19.34 -2.03
N HIS A 571 -10.81 -20.01 -1.05
CA HIS A 571 -10.79 -21.48 -0.92
C HIS A 571 -11.97 -21.97 -0.08
N THR A 572 -12.24 -23.29 -0.11
CA THR A 572 -13.27 -23.94 0.71
C THR A 572 -12.70 -24.68 1.92
N GLU A 573 -11.45 -25.15 1.82
CA GLU A 573 -10.83 -25.98 2.83
C GLU A 573 -10.14 -25.13 3.91
N THR A 574 -10.24 -25.60 5.17
CA THR A 574 -9.69 -24.91 6.37
C THR A 574 -8.18 -24.75 6.31
N GLY A 575 -7.45 -25.74 5.80
CA GLY A 575 -5.99 -25.73 5.70
C GLY A 575 -5.48 -24.52 4.88
N PRO A 576 -5.83 -24.40 3.59
CA PRO A 576 -5.46 -23.23 2.78
C PRO A 576 -5.98 -21.90 3.37
N LEU A 577 -7.25 -21.87 3.83
CA LEU A 577 -7.83 -20.64 4.41
C LEU A 577 -7.04 -20.15 5.63
N SER A 578 -6.59 -21.07 6.50
CA SER A 578 -5.77 -20.70 7.67
C SER A 578 -4.42 -20.11 7.28
N LYS A 579 -3.76 -20.63 6.24
CA LYS A 579 -2.50 -20.08 5.70
C LYS A 579 -2.69 -18.68 5.09
N MET A 580 -3.84 -18.46 4.46
CA MET A 580 -4.22 -17.17 3.89
C MET A 580 -4.72 -16.15 4.92
N MET A 581 -4.93 -16.55 6.19
CA MET A 581 -5.61 -15.76 7.21
C MET A 581 -7.02 -15.32 6.75
N LYS A 582 -7.75 -16.26 6.12
CA LYS A 582 -9.14 -16.09 5.70
C LYS A 582 -10.08 -16.80 6.69
N PRO A 583 -11.30 -16.26 6.92
CA PRO A 583 -12.29 -16.93 7.76
C PRO A 583 -12.76 -18.25 7.14
N GLY A 584 -13.25 -19.16 7.97
CA GLY A 584 -13.86 -20.42 7.52
C GLY A 584 -15.18 -20.20 6.78
N MET A 585 -15.70 -21.28 6.17
CA MET A 585 -16.88 -21.24 5.28
C MET A 585 -18.23 -20.97 5.99
N GLY A 586 -18.33 -21.09 7.32
CA GLY A 586 -19.60 -20.88 8.03
C GLY A 586 -20.21 -19.49 7.82
N SER A 587 -19.40 -18.44 7.73
CA SER A 587 -19.86 -17.09 7.39
C SER A 587 -20.31 -16.99 5.93
N TYR A 588 -19.68 -17.73 5.01
CA TYR A 588 -20.07 -17.80 3.61
C TYR A 588 -21.47 -18.40 3.45
N ASP A 589 -21.73 -19.54 4.09
CA ASP A 589 -23.03 -20.22 4.03
C ASP A 589 -24.14 -19.32 4.58
N ARG A 590 -23.85 -18.62 5.68
CA ARG A 590 -24.79 -17.65 6.24
C ARG A 590 -25.04 -16.46 5.30
N PHE A 591 -24.00 -15.95 4.66
CA PHE A 591 -24.13 -14.89 3.67
C PHE A 591 -24.98 -15.35 2.48
N LYS A 592 -24.73 -16.56 1.96
CA LYS A 592 -25.52 -17.14 0.88
C LYS A 592 -27.01 -17.23 1.23
N GLN A 593 -27.35 -17.72 2.43
CA GLN A 593 -28.75 -17.77 2.89
C GLN A 593 -29.41 -16.38 2.90
N LEU A 594 -28.68 -15.33 3.36
CA LEU A 594 -29.21 -13.96 3.35
C LEU A 594 -29.32 -13.41 1.92
N PHE A 595 -28.35 -13.72 1.08
CA PHE A 595 -28.37 -13.32 -0.34
C PHE A 595 -29.58 -13.92 -1.06
N ASP A 596 -29.76 -15.23 -0.97
CA ASP A 596 -30.91 -15.95 -1.59
C ASP A 596 -32.25 -15.44 -1.03
N LYS A 597 -32.31 -15.04 0.23
CA LYS A 597 -33.53 -14.49 0.85
C LYS A 597 -33.92 -13.14 0.28
N PHE A 598 -32.97 -12.29 -0.11
CA PHE A 598 -33.21 -10.91 -0.53
C PHE A 598 -33.11 -10.70 -2.05
N SER A 599 -32.68 -11.74 -2.82
CA SER A 599 -32.74 -11.77 -4.28
C SER A 599 -34.16 -12.07 -4.75
#